data_4132c1570f323fc5c49e1f1d0513157b
#
_entry.id   4132c1570f323fc5c49e1f1d0513157b
#
_cell.length_a   1.000
_cell.length_b   1.000
_cell.length_c   1.000
_cell.angle_alpha   90.00
_cell.angle_beta   90.00
_cell.angle_gamma   90.00
#
_symmetry.space_group_name_H-M   'P 1'
#
loop_
_entity.id
_entity.type
_entity.pdbx_description
1 polymer ?
#
loop_
_entity_poly.entity_id
_entity_poly.type
_entity_poly.pdbx_seq_one_letter_code
_entity_poly.pdbx_strand_id
1 'polypeptide(L)'
;MAATVATVAYLGLEARSVEVQVQLTSGVPRFTIVGLPDKAVAESRERVRAALAAIGLALPPKVITVNLSPADLPKEGSHYDLPIALCLLAAIGATDAESLSHYVAVGELCLDGRITASPGVLLAALHASGSDKGLICPAAQGSEASWAGELDVIAAPDLLALLAHLKGTSLVSPPPPVEAEPPEGGPDLAQVKGQEVAKRALEIAAAGGHNLLMSGPPGAGKSLLAACLPGILPPLQPGEALEVSMVASVAGELGGGKIRRKRPFRSPHHSASMPALVGGGLRVRPGEISLAHLGVLFLDELPEFQRPVLDSLRQPLETGSVSVARANTHVTFPARVQLVAAMNPCRCGHLGDPALACSRAPRCAADYQARVSGPLLDRIDLHVEVPGVSAADLTLPPPAEGSAEVARRVAAARQVQADRYNGHGPRTNAEANGEMLDRFATPDEPGRKLLADAAAAMRLSARGFHRVLRVSRTIADLAGADRVGRIHVAEALSYRRQAPRN
;
A
#
# COMPACT_ATOMS: atom_id res chain seq x y z
N MET A 1 -18.36 22.68 34.47
CA MET A 1 -18.35 22.51 33.01
C MET A 1 -17.82 21.15 32.69
N ALA A 2 -18.29 20.48 31.66
CA ALA A 2 -17.66 19.24 31.22
C ALA A 2 -16.32 19.60 30.52
N ALA A 3 -15.22 18.92 30.89
CA ALA A 3 -13.97 19.08 30.16
C ALA A 3 -14.09 18.37 28.82
N THR A 4 -13.49 18.92 27.77
CA THR A 4 -13.51 18.35 26.41
C THR A 4 -12.12 18.31 25.83
N VAL A 5 -11.80 17.23 25.09
CA VAL A 5 -10.54 17.06 24.33
C VAL A 5 -10.86 16.49 22.96
N ALA A 6 -10.29 17.08 21.92
CA ALA A 6 -10.44 16.60 20.55
C ALA A 6 -9.53 15.38 20.28
N THR A 7 -10.06 14.41 19.55
CA THR A 7 -9.32 13.27 19.01
C THR A 7 -9.94 12.87 17.67
N VAL A 8 -9.51 11.75 17.08
CA VAL A 8 -10.00 11.27 15.79
C VAL A 8 -10.44 9.82 15.83
N ALA A 9 -11.36 9.45 14.94
CA ALA A 9 -11.63 8.08 14.55
C ALA A 9 -11.19 7.87 13.10
N TYR A 10 -10.65 6.70 12.78
CA TYR A 10 -10.17 6.39 11.44
C TYR A 10 -11.19 5.58 10.65
N LEU A 11 -11.55 6.08 9.47
CA LEU A 11 -12.37 5.39 8.47
C LEU A 11 -11.55 5.24 7.17
N GLY A 12 -10.81 4.15 7.07
CA GLY A 12 -9.83 3.99 5.99
C GLY A 12 -8.67 4.97 6.14
N LEU A 13 -8.51 5.85 5.16
CA LEU A 13 -7.53 6.93 5.20
C LEU A 13 -8.12 8.28 5.63
N GLU A 14 -9.37 8.32 6.07
CA GLU A 14 -10.00 9.52 6.61
C GLU A 14 -9.91 9.52 8.14
N ALA A 15 -9.43 10.62 8.71
CA ALA A 15 -9.56 10.92 10.13
C ALA A 15 -10.80 11.81 10.34
N ARG A 16 -11.73 11.36 11.18
CA ARG A 16 -12.94 12.09 11.54
C ARG A 16 -12.89 12.56 12.97
N SER A 17 -13.30 13.80 13.22
CA SER A 17 -13.33 14.40 14.55
C SER A 17 -14.14 13.56 15.53
N VAL A 18 -13.56 13.32 16.69
CA VAL A 18 -14.22 12.77 17.88
C VAL A 18 -13.92 13.69 19.04
N GLU A 19 -14.93 13.99 19.83
CA GLU A 19 -14.81 14.77 21.05
C GLU A 19 -14.93 13.85 22.26
N VAL A 20 -13.92 13.86 23.11
CA VAL A 20 -13.93 13.20 24.41
C VAL A 20 -14.46 14.17 25.45
N GLN A 21 -15.54 13.82 26.11
CA GLN A 21 -16.19 14.63 27.15
C GLN A 21 -16.18 13.87 28.47
N VAL A 22 -15.77 14.51 29.56
CA VAL A 22 -15.76 13.90 30.90
C VAL A 22 -16.68 14.67 31.85
N GLN A 23 -17.53 13.91 32.53
CA GLN A 23 -18.38 14.41 33.60
C GLN A 23 -18.10 13.69 34.91
N LEU A 24 -17.92 14.46 35.98
CA LEU A 24 -17.74 13.96 37.35
C LEU A 24 -18.99 14.26 38.16
N THR A 25 -19.67 13.25 38.70
CA THR A 25 -20.86 13.38 39.52
C THR A 25 -20.69 12.66 40.87
N SER A 26 -21.39 13.14 41.91
CA SER A 26 -21.43 12.48 43.21
C SER A 26 -22.15 11.12 43.10
N GLY A 27 -21.68 10.11 43.78
CA GLY A 27 -22.26 8.77 43.78
C GLY A 27 -21.26 7.67 44.12
N VAL A 28 -21.69 6.40 43.99
CA VAL A 28 -20.80 5.26 44.14
C VAL A 28 -19.73 5.26 43.07
N PRO A 29 -18.43 5.22 43.39
CA PRO A 29 -17.35 5.31 42.43
C PRO A 29 -17.51 4.33 41.27
N ARG A 30 -17.62 4.84 40.05
CA ARG A 30 -17.77 4.06 38.84
C ARG A 30 -17.12 4.81 37.68
N PHE A 31 -16.46 4.05 36.79
CA PHE A 31 -15.89 4.60 35.56
C PHE A 31 -16.56 3.94 34.33
N THR A 32 -17.26 4.72 33.53
CA THR A 32 -18.02 4.25 32.37
C THR A 32 -17.61 5.04 31.13
N ILE A 33 -17.42 4.34 29.98
CA ILE A 33 -17.17 4.92 28.67
C ILE A 33 -18.39 4.63 27.80
N VAL A 34 -18.93 5.65 27.12
CA VAL A 34 -20.09 5.56 26.21
C VAL A 34 -19.75 6.19 24.85
N GLY A 35 -20.52 5.91 23.81
CA GLY A 35 -20.31 6.41 22.44
C GLY A 35 -19.76 5.38 21.47
N LEU A 36 -20.29 4.15 21.50
CA LEU A 36 -19.89 3.01 20.65
C LEU A 36 -18.39 2.63 20.74
N PRO A 37 -17.83 2.45 21.96
CA PRO A 37 -16.46 1.99 22.11
C PRO A 37 -16.31 0.53 21.69
N ASP A 38 -15.23 0.17 20.97
CA ASP A 38 -14.82 -1.22 20.81
C ASP A 38 -14.27 -1.79 22.12
N LYS A 39 -13.87 -3.06 22.11
CA LYS A 39 -13.30 -3.71 23.29
C LYS A 39 -12.03 -3.00 23.79
N ALA A 40 -11.16 -2.55 22.85
CA ALA A 40 -9.90 -1.88 23.21
C ALA A 40 -10.14 -0.52 23.86
N VAL A 41 -11.13 0.25 23.36
CA VAL A 41 -11.55 1.52 23.95
C VAL A 41 -12.24 1.30 25.30
N ALA A 42 -13.02 0.24 25.46
CA ALA A 42 -13.60 -0.10 26.76
C ALA A 42 -12.53 -0.47 27.81
N GLU A 43 -11.42 -1.09 27.41
CA GLU A 43 -10.27 -1.41 28.24
C GLU A 43 -9.42 -0.17 28.60
N SER A 44 -9.52 0.94 27.87
CA SER A 44 -8.83 2.21 28.17
C SER A 44 -9.05 2.65 29.62
N ARG A 45 -10.23 2.34 30.19
CA ARG A 45 -10.55 2.63 31.58
C ARG A 45 -9.49 2.12 32.55
N GLU A 46 -9.02 0.87 32.37
CA GLU A 46 -8.04 0.26 33.29
C GLU A 46 -6.63 0.82 33.02
N ARG A 47 -6.26 1.02 31.75
CA ARG A 47 -4.95 1.62 31.40
C ARG A 47 -4.83 3.06 31.91
N VAL A 48 -5.84 3.89 31.67
CA VAL A 48 -5.88 5.28 32.15
C VAL A 48 -5.82 5.34 33.68
N ARG A 49 -6.60 4.48 34.38
CA ARG A 49 -6.57 4.42 35.86
C ARG A 49 -5.16 4.09 36.37
N ALA A 50 -4.53 3.06 35.81
CA ALA A 50 -3.18 2.65 36.23
C ALA A 50 -2.13 3.72 35.91
N ALA A 51 -2.17 4.31 34.72
CA ALA A 51 -1.25 5.37 34.31
C ALA A 51 -1.35 6.61 35.20
N LEU A 52 -2.56 7.05 35.53
CA LEU A 52 -2.74 8.19 36.46
C LEU A 52 -2.25 7.86 37.87
N ALA A 53 -2.52 6.66 38.38
CA ALA A 53 -2.01 6.21 39.69
C ALA A 53 -0.49 6.16 39.71
N ALA A 54 0.16 5.72 38.63
CA ALA A 54 1.62 5.62 38.52
C ALA A 54 2.30 7.00 38.59
N ILE A 55 1.65 8.07 38.12
CA ILE A 55 2.17 9.45 38.22
C ILE A 55 1.73 10.16 39.51
N GLY A 56 1.17 9.42 40.48
CA GLY A 56 0.74 9.97 41.78
C GLY A 56 -0.60 10.70 41.77
N LEU A 57 -1.41 10.57 40.72
CA LEU A 57 -2.74 11.17 40.60
C LEU A 57 -3.82 10.10 40.76
N ALA A 58 -4.44 10.05 41.94
CA ALA A 58 -5.57 9.17 42.19
C ALA A 58 -6.86 9.73 41.57
N LEU A 59 -7.65 8.85 40.94
CA LEU A 59 -8.99 9.24 40.49
C LEU A 59 -9.89 9.59 41.67
N PRO A 60 -10.71 10.65 41.56
CA PRO A 60 -11.62 11.07 42.63
C PRO A 60 -12.66 9.95 42.90
N PRO A 61 -13.13 9.78 44.14
CA PRO A 61 -14.16 8.79 44.50
C PRO A 61 -15.55 9.32 44.04
N LYS A 62 -15.73 9.46 42.75
CA LYS A 62 -16.95 10.00 42.07
C LYS A 62 -17.37 9.04 40.95
N VAL A 63 -18.57 9.24 40.43
CA VAL A 63 -18.99 8.62 39.19
C VAL A 63 -18.33 9.39 38.04
N ILE A 64 -17.51 8.68 37.26
CA ILE A 64 -16.81 9.19 36.09
C ILE A 64 -17.54 8.66 34.85
N THR A 65 -18.07 9.56 34.02
CA THR A 65 -18.66 9.21 32.74
C THR A 65 -17.85 9.88 31.63
N VAL A 66 -17.30 9.06 30.74
CA VAL A 66 -16.62 9.51 29.52
C VAL A 66 -17.54 9.27 28.34
N ASN A 67 -17.83 10.32 27.60
CA ASN A 67 -18.61 10.25 26.36
C ASN A 67 -17.71 10.52 25.16
N LEU A 68 -17.79 9.67 24.13
CA LEU A 68 -17.08 9.80 22.87
C LEU A 68 -18.09 10.20 21.77
N SER A 69 -18.14 11.48 21.44
CA SER A 69 -19.08 12.07 20.47
C SER A 69 -18.45 12.19 19.07
N PRO A 70 -19.17 11.93 17.96
CA PRO A 70 -20.59 11.58 17.88
C PRO A 70 -20.83 10.06 18.14
N ALA A 71 -22.05 9.72 18.59
CA ALA A 71 -22.37 8.35 19.01
C ALA A 71 -22.58 7.35 17.85
N ASP A 72 -22.79 7.83 16.64
CA ASP A 72 -23.01 7.01 15.42
C ASP A 72 -21.70 6.54 14.76
N LEU A 73 -20.56 7.13 15.13
CA LEU A 73 -19.24 6.78 14.63
C LEU A 73 -18.60 5.69 15.51
N PRO A 74 -18.21 4.52 14.98
CA PRO A 74 -17.47 3.49 15.74
C PRO A 74 -16.10 4.02 16.19
N LYS A 75 -15.73 3.76 17.46
CA LYS A 75 -14.44 4.10 18.03
C LYS A 75 -13.64 2.81 18.23
N GLU A 76 -12.60 2.64 17.44
CA GLU A 76 -11.74 1.45 17.45
C GLU A 76 -10.29 1.84 17.74
N GLY A 77 -9.62 1.06 18.59
CA GLY A 77 -8.20 1.22 18.87
C GLY A 77 -7.86 1.82 20.21
N SER A 78 -6.58 1.75 20.57
CA SER A 78 -6.05 2.18 21.88
C SER A 78 -5.62 3.66 21.93
N HIS A 79 -5.60 4.35 20.79
CA HIS A 79 -5.18 5.76 20.73
C HIS A 79 -6.10 6.73 21.49
N TYR A 80 -7.25 6.27 21.96
CA TYR A 80 -8.16 7.02 22.82
C TYR A 80 -7.68 7.13 24.28
N ASP A 81 -6.70 6.35 24.71
CA ASP A 81 -6.21 6.36 26.09
C ASP A 81 -5.72 7.74 26.49
N LEU A 82 -4.86 8.36 25.66
CA LEU A 82 -4.30 9.68 25.93
C LEU A 82 -5.36 10.78 25.97
N PRO A 83 -6.26 10.96 25.01
CA PRO A 83 -7.29 12.00 25.09
C PRO A 83 -8.26 11.78 26.25
N ILE A 84 -8.58 10.53 26.62
CA ILE A 84 -9.39 10.22 27.82
C ILE A 84 -8.65 10.66 29.09
N ALA A 85 -7.35 10.35 29.21
CA ALA A 85 -6.54 10.75 30.35
C ALA A 85 -6.44 12.29 30.45
N LEU A 86 -6.17 12.99 29.35
CA LEU A 86 -6.09 14.44 29.33
C LEU A 86 -7.42 15.11 29.71
N CYS A 87 -8.53 14.59 29.21
CA CYS A 87 -9.86 15.08 29.54
C CYS A 87 -10.19 14.87 31.05
N LEU A 88 -9.77 13.73 31.63
CA LEU A 88 -9.87 13.48 33.07
C LEU A 88 -9.00 14.45 33.88
N LEU A 89 -7.75 14.67 33.44
CA LEU A 89 -6.81 15.58 34.09
C LEU A 89 -7.37 17.03 34.11
N ALA A 90 -7.99 17.44 33.02
CA ALA A 90 -8.68 18.74 32.95
C ALA A 90 -9.91 18.78 33.91
N ALA A 91 -10.71 17.70 33.96
CA ALA A 91 -11.89 17.63 34.80
C ALA A 91 -11.58 17.64 36.30
N ILE A 92 -10.38 17.15 36.71
CA ILE A 92 -9.90 17.23 38.12
C ILE A 92 -9.06 18.47 38.40
N GLY A 93 -8.87 19.38 37.43
CA GLY A 93 -8.09 20.62 37.58
C GLY A 93 -6.57 20.41 37.60
N ALA A 94 -6.06 19.29 37.13
CA ALA A 94 -4.62 19.00 37.05
C ALA A 94 -3.95 19.70 35.85
N THR A 95 -4.72 20.05 34.81
CA THR A 95 -4.32 20.86 33.66
C THR A 95 -5.44 21.79 33.23
N ASP A 96 -5.11 22.81 32.46
CA ASP A 96 -6.09 23.77 31.93
C ASP A 96 -6.82 23.18 30.69
N ALA A 97 -8.17 23.27 30.72
CA ALA A 97 -9.01 22.78 29.65
C ALA A 97 -8.93 23.66 28.38
N GLU A 98 -8.67 24.94 28.53
CA GLU A 98 -8.56 25.89 27.41
C GLU A 98 -7.32 25.56 26.56
N SER A 99 -6.18 25.34 27.22
CA SER A 99 -4.93 24.92 26.55
C SER A 99 -5.10 23.66 25.74
N LEU A 100 -5.88 22.66 26.23
CA LEU A 100 -6.16 21.42 25.52
C LEU A 100 -7.10 21.61 24.30
N SER A 101 -7.90 22.64 24.28
CA SER A 101 -8.86 22.89 23.17
C SER A 101 -8.17 23.18 21.84
N HIS A 102 -6.92 23.64 21.90
CA HIS A 102 -6.09 23.94 20.73
C HIS A 102 -5.42 22.71 20.10
N TYR A 103 -5.59 21.54 20.68
CA TYR A 103 -4.92 20.33 20.22
C TYR A 103 -5.90 19.19 19.93
N VAL A 104 -5.51 18.36 18.97
CA VAL A 104 -6.00 16.99 18.81
C VAL A 104 -5.03 16.06 19.55
N ALA A 105 -5.53 15.09 20.30
CA ALA A 105 -4.67 14.16 21.06
C ALA A 105 -4.87 12.72 20.60
N VAL A 106 -3.77 11.98 20.39
CA VAL A 106 -3.76 10.55 20.06
C VAL A 106 -2.59 9.85 20.74
N GLY A 107 -2.81 8.67 21.29
CA GLY A 107 -1.75 7.85 21.90
C GLY A 107 -2.29 6.77 22.82
N GLU A 108 -1.57 5.68 22.91
CA GLU A 108 -1.85 4.58 23.84
C GLU A 108 -1.06 4.78 25.13
N LEU A 109 -1.65 4.44 26.29
CA LEU A 109 -0.99 4.56 27.58
C LEU A 109 -0.53 3.19 28.10
N CYS A 110 0.72 3.12 28.52
CA CYS A 110 1.21 2.07 29.39
C CYS A 110 0.74 2.27 30.83
N LEU A 111 0.75 1.19 31.63
CA LEU A 111 0.33 1.23 33.02
C LEU A 111 1.23 2.11 33.92
N ASP A 112 2.45 2.39 33.46
CA ASP A 112 3.44 3.25 34.15
C ASP A 112 3.36 4.73 33.74
N GLY A 113 2.42 5.09 32.85
CA GLY A 113 2.21 6.48 32.40
C GLY A 113 2.99 6.85 31.14
N ARG A 114 3.78 5.96 30.54
CA ARG A 114 4.43 6.18 29.23
C ARG A 114 3.39 6.24 28.13
N ILE A 115 3.65 7.09 27.14
CA ILE A 115 2.82 7.23 25.94
C ILE A 115 3.48 6.42 24.82
N THR A 116 2.78 5.41 24.30
CA THR A 116 3.29 4.49 23.29
C THR A 116 2.65 4.73 21.93
N ALA A 117 3.37 4.28 20.89
CA ALA A 117 2.97 4.45 19.50
C ALA A 117 1.58 3.85 19.23
N SER A 118 0.81 4.56 18.41
CA SER A 118 -0.51 4.15 17.95
C SER A 118 -0.61 4.31 16.43
N PRO A 119 -1.36 3.46 15.72
CA PRO A 119 -1.56 3.59 14.28
C PRO A 119 -2.27 4.90 13.91
N GLY A 120 -1.91 5.50 12.75
CA GLY A 120 -2.65 6.60 12.16
C GLY A 120 -2.25 8.01 12.60
N VAL A 121 -1.10 8.19 13.25
CA VAL A 121 -0.65 9.52 13.72
C VAL A 121 -0.51 10.51 12.58
N LEU A 122 -0.02 10.10 11.39
CA LEU A 122 0.04 10.98 10.22
C LEU A 122 -1.35 11.50 9.81
N LEU A 123 -2.37 10.65 9.86
CA LEU A 123 -3.74 11.04 9.52
C LEU A 123 -4.32 12.00 10.57
N ALA A 124 -4.02 11.75 11.85
CA ALA A 124 -4.41 12.65 12.93
C ALA A 124 -3.73 14.03 12.80
N ALA A 125 -2.45 14.05 12.38
CA ALA A 125 -1.70 15.28 12.13
C ALA A 125 -2.30 16.08 10.95
N LEU A 126 -2.60 15.41 9.84
CA LEU A 126 -3.26 16.04 8.68
C LEU A 126 -4.64 16.61 9.05
N HIS A 127 -5.40 15.87 9.87
CA HIS A 127 -6.69 16.32 10.37
C HIS A 127 -6.57 17.55 11.31
N ALA A 128 -5.59 17.52 12.22
CA ALA A 128 -5.32 18.62 13.14
C ALA A 128 -4.93 19.89 12.36
N SER A 129 -4.00 19.79 11.40
CA SER A 129 -3.59 20.86 10.50
C SER A 129 -4.79 21.44 9.72
N GLY A 130 -5.64 20.59 9.14
CA GLY A 130 -6.86 21.03 8.44
C GLY A 130 -7.95 21.64 9.32
N SER A 131 -7.81 21.55 10.65
CA SER A 131 -8.74 22.09 11.65
C SER A 131 -8.13 23.25 12.44
N ASP A 132 -6.99 23.80 12.01
CA ASP A 132 -6.23 24.86 12.70
C ASP A 132 -5.89 24.52 14.17
N LYS A 133 -5.57 23.24 14.44
CA LYS A 133 -5.20 22.75 15.76
C LYS A 133 -3.82 22.12 15.73
N GLY A 134 -3.12 22.14 16.88
CA GLY A 134 -1.92 21.37 17.10
C GLY A 134 -2.23 19.87 17.34
N LEU A 135 -1.18 19.07 17.46
CA LEU A 135 -1.27 17.64 17.76
C LEU A 135 -0.48 17.27 18.99
N ILE A 136 -1.09 16.53 19.91
CA ILE A 136 -0.41 15.81 21.01
C ILE A 136 -0.30 14.35 20.61
N CYS A 137 0.91 13.81 20.53
CA CYS A 137 1.16 12.45 20.10
C CYS A 137 2.33 11.80 20.86
N PRO A 138 2.55 10.46 20.70
CA PRO A 138 3.70 9.78 21.28
C PRO A 138 5.03 10.34 20.76
N ALA A 139 6.04 10.44 21.62
CA ALA A 139 7.39 10.93 21.26
C ALA A 139 8.01 10.18 20.06
N ALA A 140 7.78 8.86 19.99
CA ALA A 140 8.28 8.03 18.90
C ALA A 140 7.68 8.36 17.52
N GLN A 141 6.57 9.10 17.48
CA GLN A 141 5.82 9.43 16.26
C GLN A 141 5.75 10.95 15.98
N GLY A 142 6.44 11.76 16.76
CA GLY A 142 6.52 13.21 16.51
C GLY A 142 7.01 13.54 15.11
N SER A 143 8.04 12.84 14.66
CA SER A 143 8.56 12.97 13.30
C SER A 143 7.55 12.60 12.22
N GLU A 144 6.72 11.58 12.45
CA GLU A 144 5.60 11.20 11.56
C GLU A 144 4.58 12.35 11.45
N ALA A 145 4.25 12.99 12.59
CA ALA A 145 3.31 14.09 12.64
C ALA A 145 3.80 15.34 11.89
N SER A 146 5.12 15.60 11.89
CA SER A 146 5.71 16.79 11.24
C SER A 146 5.52 16.82 9.71
N TRP A 147 5.13 15.72 9.08
CA TRP A 147 4.83 15.70 7.64
C TRP A 147 3.49 16.35 7.28
N ALA A 148 2.66 16.69 8.26
CA ALA A 148 1.43 17.44 8.02
C ALA A 148 1.64 18.94 7.70
N GLY A 149 2.89 19.41 7.65
CA GLY A 149 3.25 20.80 7.36
C GLY A 149 3.52 21.61 8.62
N GLU A 150 3.21 22.90 8.58
CA GLU A 150 3.33 23.80 9.74
C GLU A 150 2.29 23.44 10.80
N LEU A 151 2.63 22.55 11.71
CA LEU A 151 1.79 22.04 12.77
C LEU A 151 2.54 22.13 14.12
N ASP A 152 1.89 22.66 15.13
CA ASP A 152 2.41 22.58 16.50
C ASP A 152 2.25 21.15 17.03
N VAL A 153 3.39 20.47 17.23
CA VAL A 153 3.43 19.05 17.63
C VAL A 153 4.07 18.89 19.01
N ILE A 154 3.28 18.45 19.98
CA ILE A 154 3.76 18.04 21.30
C ILE A 154 3.96 16.53 21.30
N ALA A 155 5.21 16.09 21.03
CA ALA A 155 5.58 14.68 21.01
C ALA A 155 6.10 14.23 22.38
N ALA A 156 5.20 13.79 23.26
CA ALA A 156 5.52 13.50 24.65
C ALA A 156 5.88 12.04 24.91
N PRO A 157 6.92 11.72 25.71
CA PRO A 157 7.28 10.36 26.06
C PRO A 157 6.35 9.74 27.13
N ASP A 158 5.80 10.56 28.01
CA ASP A 158 4.96 10.15 29.12
C ASP A 158 4.03 11.28 29.59
N LEU A 159 3.08 10.95 30.46
CA LEU A 159 2.12 11.90 31.03
C LEU A 159 2.76 12.98 31.89
N LEU A 160 3.86 12.68 32.61
CA LEU A 160 4.53 13.66 33.46
C LEU A 160 5.20 14.75 32.63
N ALA A 161 5.94 14.36 31.60
CA ALA A 161 6.56 15.28 30.67
C ALA A 161 5.50 16.15 29.94
N LEU A 162 4.38 15.54 29.53
CA LEU A 162 3.28 16.24 28.92
C LEU A 162 2.64 17.27 29.86
N LEU A 163 2.35 16.89 31.11
CA LEU A 163 1.81 17.79 32.13
C LEU A 163 2.77 18.94 32.46
N ALA A 164 4.07 18.64 32.54
CA ALA A 164 5.11 19.68 32.74
C ALA A 164 5.13 20.70 31.60
N HIS A 165 5.01 20.21 30.35
CA HIS A 165 4.91 21.05 29.16
C HIS A 165 3.67 21.96 29.19
N LEU A 166 2.49 21.38 29.41
CA LEU A 166 1.22 22.11 29.46
C LEU A 166 1.17 23.15 30.59
N LYS A 167 1.91 22.94 31.69
CA LYS A 167 2.09 23.90 32.79
C LYS A 167 3.22 24.91 32.56
N GLY A 168 3.95 24.80 31.47
CA GLY A 168 5.10 25.67 31.16
C GLY A 168 6.31 25.48 32.08
N THR A 169 6.35 24.39 32.90
CA THR A 169 7.46 24.12 33.82
C THR A 169 8.67 23.42 33.17
N SER A 170 8.41 22.61 32.15
CA SER A 170 9.45 21.96 31.35
C SER A 170 8.89 21.69 29.95
N LEU A 171 9.44 22.35 28.95
CA LEU A 171 8.94 22.21 27.56
C LEU A 171 9.47 20.93 26.91
N VAL A 172 8.60 20.20 26.25
CA VAL A 172 8.93 19.12 25.33
C VAL A 172 9.55 19.74 24.07
N SER A 173 10.71 19.27 23.66
CA SER A 173 11.34 19.74 22.43
C SER A 173 10.52 19.39 21.20
N PRO A 174 10.43 20.28 20.20
CA PRO A 174 9.79 19.94 18.92
C PRO A 174 10.44 18.69 18.32
N PRO A 175 9.67 17.85 17.63
CA PRO A 175 10.21 16.68 16.97
C PRO A 175 11.28 17.10 15.93
N PRO A 176 12.37 16.33 15.78
CA PRO A 176 13.40 16.66 14.78
C PRO A 176 12.78 16.58 13.37
N PRO A 177 13.28 17.45 12.45
CA PRO A 177 12.90 17.35 11.04
C PRO A 177 13.31 15.98 10.50
N VAL A 178 12.42 15.33 9.76
CA VAL A 178 12.67 13.98 9.26
C VAL A 178 13.33 14.05 7.90
N GLU A 179 14.45 13.38 7.77
CA GLU A 179 15.03 13.06 6.47
C GLU A 179 14.17 11.99 5.80
N ALA A 180 13.95 12.15 4.50
CA ALA A 180 13.31 11.10 3.71
C ALA A 180 14.15 9.82 3.75
N GLU A 181 13.48 8.67 3.71
CA GLU A 181 14.15 7.37 3.68
C GLU A 181 15.17 7.33 2.52
N PRO A 182 16.45 7.03 2.79
CA PRO A 182 17.41 6.89 1.72
C PRO A 182 16.96 5.78 0.76
N PRO A 183 17.27 5.86 -0.54
CA PRO A 183 16.97 4.79 -1.47
C PRO A 183 17.83 3.57 -1.10
N GLU A 184 17.30 2.67 -0.28
CA GLU A 184 17.93 1.37 -0.04
C GLU A 184 18.01 0.60 -1.35
N GLY A 185 19.21 0.12 -1.71
CA GLY A 185 19.45 -0.67 -2.89
C GLY A 185 18.67 -2.00 -2.84
N GLY A 186 17.83 -2.24 -3.82
CA GLY A 186 17.34 -3.57 -4.12
C GLY A 186 18.37 -4.35 -4.96
N PRO A 187 18.10 -5.62 -5.35
CA PRO A 187 18.95 -6.33 -6.29
C PRO A 187 19.03 -5.57 -7.63
N ASP A 188 20.21 -5.60 -8.24
CA ASP A 188 20.47 -4.97 -9.53
C ASP A 188 20.21 -5.96 -10.68
N LEU A 189 19.67 -5.48 -11.81
CA LEU A 189 19.49 -6.27 -13.03
C LEU A 189 20.81 -6.84 -13.57
N ALA A 190 21.95 -6.21 -13.27
CA ALA A 190 23.27 -6.75 -13.59
C ALA A 190 23.57 -8.06 -12.86
N GLN A 191 22.89 -8.37 -11.75
CA GLN A 191 23.01 -9.65 -11.04
C GLN A 191 22.28 -10.79 -11.75
N VAL A 192 21.34 -10.46 -12.64
CA VAL A 192 20.58 -11.45 -13.42
C VAL A 192 21.36 -11.77 -14.70
N LYS A 193 21.95 -12.95 -14.74
CA LYS A 193 22.68 -13.43 -15.90
C LYS A 193 21.73 -14.00 -16.94
N GLY A 194 21.93 -13.65 -18.22
CA GLY A 194 21.01 -14.01 -19.29
C GLY A 194 19.62 -13.39 -19.12
N GLN A 195 18.56 -14.09 -19.54
CA GLN A 195 17.15 -13.73 -19.36
C GLN A 195 16.76 -12.40 -20.06
N GLU A 196 17.36 -12.09 -21.21
CA GLU A 196 17.19 -10.79 -21.90
C GLU A 196 15.73 -10.49 -22.25
N VAL A 197 14.95 -11.51 -22.64
CA VAL A 197 13.51 -11.35 -22.93
C VAL A 197 12.73 -10.99 -21.66
N ALA A 198 13.07 -11.60 -20.53
CA ALA A 198 12.40 -11.31 -19.25
C ALA A 198 12.80 -9.92 -18.71
N LYS A 199 14.07 -9.51 -18.85
CA LYS A 199 14.53 -8.16 -18.51
C LYS A 199 13.81 -7.11 -19.37
N ARG A 200 13.68 -7.35 -20.68
CA ARG A 200 12.94 -6.46 -21.59
C ARG A 200 11.45 -6.37 -21.22
N ALA A 201 10.82 -7.51 -20.90
CA ALA A 201 9.43 -7.51 -20.42
C ALA A 201 9.28 -6.73 -19.10
N LEU A 202 10.26 -6.83 -18.19
CA LEU A 202 10.30 -6.09 -16.94
C LEU A 202 10.43 -4.56 -17.16
N GLU A 203 11.29 -4.16 -18.11
CA GLU A 203 11.44 -2.77 -18.54
C GLU A 203 10.12 -2.20 -19.11
N ILE A 204 9.46 -2.94 -20.00
CA ILE A 204 8.16 -2.55 -20.57
C ILE A 204 7.11 -2.47 -19.45
N ALA A 205 7.09 -3.45 -18.54
CA ALA A 205 6.18 -3.45 -17.40
C ALA A 205 6.40 -2.21 -16.52
N ALA A 206 7.66 -1.88 -16.20
CA ALA A 206 8.02 -0.69 -15.44
C ALA A 206 7.62 0.60 -16.15
N ALA A 207 7.91 0.71 -17.43
CA ALA A 207 7.63 1.91 -18.21
C ALA A 207 6.14 2.18 -18.37
N GLY A 208 5.32 1.16 -18.61
CA GLY A 208 3.88 1.31 -18.84
C GLY A 208 2.98 1.10 -17.64
N GLY A 209 3.49 0.58 -16.51
CA GLY A 209 2.68 0.15 -15.37
C GLY A 209 1.92 -1.16 -15.64
N HIS A 210 2.43 -1.99 -16.55
CA HIS A 210 1.76 -3.21 -16.97
C HIS A 210 1.92 -4.36 -15.97
N ASN A 211 0.87 -5.14 -15.81
CA ASN A 211 0.91 -6.38 -15.03
C ASN A 211 1.68 -7.48 -15.79
N LEU A 212 2.54 -8.21 -15.09
CA LEU A 212 3.47 -9.17 -15.66
C LEU A 212 3.29 -10.56 -15.03
N LEU A 213 3.24 -11.60 -15.87
CA LEU A 213 3.33 -12.99 -15.45
C LEU A 213 4.59 -13.62 -16.02
N MET A 214 5.41 -14.16 -15.14
CA MET A 214 6.61 -14.94 -15.46
C MET A 214 6.33 -16.43 -15.28
N SER A 215 6.55 -17.24 -16.32
CA SER A 215 6.43 -18.69 -16.27
C SER A 215 7.77 -19.34 -16.57
N GLY A 216 8.22 -20.27 -15.71
CA GLY A 216 9.50 -20.94 -15.92
C GLY A 216 9.81 -21.96 -14.82
N PRO A 217 10.81 -22.83 -15.01
CA PRO A 217 11.17 -23.84 -14.03
C PRO A 217 11.61 -23.25 -12.69
N PRO A 218 11.63 -24.03 -11.62
CA PRO A 218 12.24 -23.62 -10.36
C PRO A 218 13.71 -23.21 -10.57
N GLY A 219 14.17 -22.18 -9.84
CA GLY A 219 15.54 -21.68 -9.97
C GLY A 219 15.84 -20.83 -11.20
N ALA A 220 14.85 -20.52 -12.06
CA ALA A 220 15.05 -19.67 -13.25
C ALA A 220 15.29 -18.17 -12.94
N GLY A 221 15.27 -17.75 -11.68
CA GLY A 221 15.51 -16.36 -11.29
C GLY A 221 14.27 -15.44 -11.30
N LYS A 222 13.05 -16.00 -11.40
CA LYS A 222 11.79 -15.23 -11.46
C LYS A 222 11.62 -14.27 -10.29
N SER A 223 11.85 -14.72 -9.06
CA SER A 223 11.68 -13.92 -7.84
C SER A 223 12.76 -12.82 -7.74
N LEU A 224 13.99 -13.10 -8.23
CA LEU A 224 15.06 -12.11 -8.33
C LEU A 224 14.70 -11.00 -9.34
N LEU A 225 14.22 -11.40 -10.54
CA LEU A 225 13.74 -10.43 -11.54
C LEU A 225 12.62 -9.55 -10.98
N ALA A 226 11.64 -10.13 -10.28
CA ALA A 226 10.57 -9.35 -9.65
C ALA A 226 11.11 -8.37 -8.60
N ALA A 227 12.09 -8.79 -7.80
CA ALA A 227 12.71 -7.96 -6.78
C ALA A 227 13.57 -6.80 -7.36
N CYS A 228 14.03 -6.90 -8.62
CA CYS A 228 14.71 -5.81 -9.31
C CYS A 228 13.74 -4.69 -9.76
N LEU A 229 12.44 -4.98 -9.89
CA LEU A 229 11.47 -4.02 -10.45
C LEU A 229 11.40 -2.69 -9.69
N PRO A 230 11.38 -2.64 -8.34
CA PRO A 230 11.39 -1.37 -7.62
C PRO A 230 12.61 -0.49 -7.91
N GLY A 231 13.75 -1.12 -8.25
CA GLY A 231 14.99 -0.41 -8.58
C GLY A 231 14.99 0.29 -9.94
N ILE A 232 14.06 -0.08 -10.83
CA ILE A 232 13.91 0.54 -12.16
C ILE A 232 12.66 1.41 -12.29
N LEU A 233 11.79 1.43 -11.26
CA LEU A 233 10.63 2.33 -11.21
C LEU A 233 11.07 3.75 -10.80
N PRO A 234 10.44 4.80 -11.35
CA PRO A 234 10.69 6.16 -10.89
C PRO A 234 10.24 6.32 -9.42
N PRO A 235 10.95 7.16 -8.63
CA PRO A 235 10.59 7.41 -7.25
C PRO A 235 9.17 7.98 -7.14
N LEU A 236 8.57 7.83 -5.96
CA LEU A 236 7.27 8.42 -5.67
C LEU A 236 7.36 9.94 -5.72
N GLN A 237 6.40 10.58 -6.37
CA GLN A 237 6.19 12.01 -6.29
C GLN A 237 5.74 12.40 -4.87
N PRO A 238 5.92 13.65 -4.40
CA PRO A 238 5.57 14.03 -3.02
C PRO A 238 4.15 13.64 -2.59
N GLY A 239 3.14 13.87 -3.44
CA GLY A 239 1.77 13.47 -3.16
C GLY A 239 1.58 11.95 -3.11
N GLU A 240 2.25 11.20 -4.01
CA GLU A 240 2.25 9.73 -4.00
C GLU A 240 2.91 9.19 -2.73
N ALA A 241 4.03 9.81 -2.31
CA ALA A 241 4.75 9.44 -1.11
C ALA A 241 3.90 9.63 0.15
N LEU A 242 3.10 10.69 0.18
CA LEU A 242 2.15 10.94 1.27
C LEU A 242 1.04 9.88 1.28
N GLU A 243 0.40 9.59 0.13
CA GLU A 243 -0.63 8.53 0.03
C GLU A 243 -0.12 7.17 0.55
N VAL A 244 1.06 6.75 0.11
CA VAL A 244 1.69 5.50 0.54
C VAL A 244 1.99 5.51 2.04
N SER A 245 2.49 6.63 2.55
CA SER A 245 2.82 6.78 3.98
C SER A 245 1.56 6.80 4.86
N MET A 246 0.45 7.37 4.38
CA MET A 246 -0.85 7.30 5.07
C MET A 246 -1.34 5.87 5.23
N VAL A 247 -1.25 5.04 4.17
CA VAL A 247 -1.60 3.61 4.26
C VAL A 247 -0.71 2.90 5.28
N ALA A 248 0.59 3.17 5.25
CA ALA A 248 1.55 2.56 6.19
C ALA A 248 1.32 3.03 7.64
N SER A 249 0.95 4.30 7.85
CA SER A 249 0.62 4.86 9.17
C SER A 249 -0.60 4.15 9.79
N VAL A 250 -1.69 3.99 9.02
CA VAL A 250 -2.90 3.27 9.49
C VAL A 250 -2.61 1.79 9.77
N ALA A 251 -1.71 1.17 9.01
CA ALA A 251 -1.27 -0.19 9.26
C ALA A 251 -0.37 -0.31 10.50
N GLY A 252 0.22 0.78 10.98
CA GLY A 252 1.24 0.80 12.02
C GLY A 252 2.63 0.38 11.52
N GLU A 253 2.87 0.50 10.20
CA GLU A 253 4.12 0.10 9.53
C GLU A 253 5.01 1.29 9.12
N LEU A 254 4.68 2.52 9.51
CA LEU A 254 5.51 3.67 9.22
C LEU A 254 6.66 3.77 10.24
N GLY A 255 7.77 3.07 9.97
CA GLY A 255 8.93 3.00 10.86
C GLY A 255 9.67 4.34 10.95
N GLY A 256 9.97 4.81 12.20
CA GLY A 256 10.81 5.98 12.45
C GLY A 256 10.28 7.30 11.90
N GLY A 257 9.00 7.38 11.54
CA GLY A 257 8.35 8.60 11.05
C GLY A 257 8.84 9.08 9.66
N LYS A 258 9.56 8.24 8.91
CA LYS A 258 10.11 8.61 7.59
C LYS A 258 9.07 8.41 6.49
N ILE A 259 8.87 9.44 5.66
CA ILE A 259 8.06 9.29 4.45
C ILE A 259 8.76 8.37 3.45
N ARG A 260 8.02 7.40 2.95
CA ARG A 260 8.51 6.46 1.95
C ARG A 260 8.61 7.12 0.58
N ARG A 261 9.82 7.29 0.06
CA ARG A 261 10.05 7.73 -1.33
C ARG A 261 10.18 6.59 -2.32
N LYS A 262 10.48 5.40 -1.83
CA LYS A 262 10.57 4.19 -2.64
C LYS A 262 9.18 3.57 -2.82
N ARG A 263 8.92 3.06 -4.02
CA ARG A 263 7.68 2.34 -4.29
C ARG A 263 7.64 1.05 -3.48
N PRO A 264 6.54 0.76 -2.77
CA PRO A 264 6.41 -0.46 -1.98
C PRO A 264 6.58 -1.71 -2.84
N PHE A 265 7.21 -2.73 -2.27
CA PHE A 265 7.26 -4.08 -2.82
C PHE A 265 6.71 -5.04 -1.77
N ARG A 266 5.58 -5.67 -2.07
CA ARG A 266 4.92 -6.60 -1.16
C ARG A 266 4.88 -7.98 -1.79
N SER A 267 5.34 -8.98 -1.03
CA SER A 267 5.41 -10.37 -1.48
C SER A 267 4.76 -11.28 -0.44
N PRO A 268 3.41 -11.31 -0.37
CA PRO A 268 2.71 -12.17 0.56
C PRO A 268 2.94 -13.64 0.22
N HIS A 269 3.07 -14.47 1.26
CA HIS A 269 3.16 -15.91 1.10
C HIS A 269 1.84 -16.48 0.53
N HIS A 270 1.90 -17.54 -0.26
CA HIS A 270 0.72 -18.15 -0.91
C HIS A 270 -0.35 -18.66 0.09
N SER A 271 0.01 -18.90 1.35
CA SER A 271 -0.94 -19.25 2.43
C SER A 271 -1.70 -18.05 3.01
N ALA A 272 -1.46 -16.83 2.53
CA ALA A 272 -2.15 -15.64 3.02
C ALA A 272 -3.67 -15.78 2.90
N SER A 273 -4.37 -15.37 3.95
CA SER A 273 -5.84 -15.37 3.95
C SER A 273 -6.40 -14.19 3.13
N MET A 274 -7.67 -14.27 2.74
CA MET A 274 -8.33 -13.17 2.02
C MET A 274 -8.26 -11.83 2.79
N PRO A 275 -8.54 -11.74 4.11
CA PRO A 275 -8.36 -10.49 4.86
C PRO A 275 -6.92 -9.98 4.89
N ALA A 276 -5.93 -10.86 4.91
CA ALA A 276 -4.53 -10.45 4.84
C ALA A 276 -4.20 -9.82 3.49
N LEU A 277 -4.75 -10.37 2.38
CA LEU A 277 -4.44 -9.89 1.04
C LEU A 277 -5.20 -8.62 0.67
N VAL A 278 -6.52 -8.56 0.89
CA VAL A 278 -7.36 -7.42 0.48
C VAL A 278 -7.78 -6.51 1.62
N GLY A 279 -7.51 -6.88 2.85
CA GLY A 279 -7.90 -6.10 4.02
C GLY A 279 -9.20 -6.59 4.66
N GLY A 280 -9.49 -6.06 5.84
CA GLY A 280 -10.64 -6.45 6.66
C GLY A 280 -10.23 -7.09 7.99
N GLY A 281 -10.98 -8.07 8.46
CA GLY A 281 -10.76 -8.72 9.77
C GLY A 281 -11.62 -8.12 10.89
N LEU A 282 -11.38 -8.45 12.16
CA LEU A 282 -12.13 -7.91 13.32
C LEU A 282 -11.96 -6.37 13.46
N ARG A 283 -10.80 -5.84 13.14
CA ARG A 283 -10.55 -4.42 12.91
C ARG A 283 -10.29 -4.23 11.43
N VAL A 284 -10.91 -3.21 10.82
CA VAL A 284 -10.72 -2.93 9.40
C VAL A 284 -9.33 -2.38 9.18
N ARG A 285 -8.42 -3.21 8.66
CA ARG A 285 -7.05 -2.82 8.32
C ARG A 285 -6.80 -2.97 6.82
N PRO A 286 -5.89 -2.15 6.24
CA PRO A 286 -5.46 -2.35 4.87
C PRO A 286 -4.77 -3.72 4.73
N GLY A 287 -5.04 -4.41 3.62
CA GLY A 287 -4.36 -5.66 3.26
C GLY A 287 -3.09 -5.41 2.45
N GLU A 288 -2.39 -6.49 2.09
CA GLU A 288 -1.15 -6.45 1.32
C GLU A 288 -1.28 -5.68 0.00
N ILE A 289 -2.45 -5.75 -0.67
CA ILE A 289 -2.67 -5.00 -1.90
C ILE A 289 -2.71 -3.48 -1.66
N SER A 290 -3.27 -3.03 -0.53
CA SER A 290 -3.26 -1.61 -0.17
C SER A 290 -1.89 -1.17 0.34
N LEU A 291 -1.16 -2.04 1.05
CA LEU A 291 0.23 -1.79 1.45
C LEU A 291 1.20 -1.73 0.27
N ALA A 292 0.82 -2.35 -0.86
CA ALA A 292 1.53 -2.27 -2.14
C ALA A 292 1.10 -1.06 -3.00
N HIS A 293 0.22 -0.19 -2.50
CA HIS A 293 -0.31 0.95 -3.25
C HIS A 293 0.79 1.79 -3.91
N LEU A 294 0.63 2.14 -5.19
CA LEU A 294 1.60 2.83 -6.06
C LEU A 294 2.96 2.12 -6.18
N GLY A 295 2.98 0.84 -5.85
CA GLY A 295 4.15 -0.02 -5.91
C GLY A 295 3.84 -1.36 -6.57
N VAL A 296 4.52 -2.41 -6.13
CA VAL A 296 4.49 -3.74 -6.70
C VAL A 296 3.89 -4.75 -5.72
N LEU A 297 2.87 -5.48 -6.17
CA LEU A 297 2.39 -6.68 -5.51
C LEU A 297 2.96 -7.89 -6.26
N PHE A 298 3.88 -8.61 -5.63
CA PHE A 298 4.50 -9.81 -6.18
C PHE A 298 3.84 -11.07 -5.60
N LEU A 299 3.27 -11.90 -6.47
CA LEU A 299 2.67 -13.19 -6.11
C LEU A 299 3.53 -14.32 -6.69
N ASP A 300 4.40 -14.88 -5.85
CA ASP A 300 5.17 -16.07 -6.23
C ASP A 300 4.30 -17.32 -6.14
N GLU A 301 4.61 -18.33 -6.93
CA GLU A 301 3.84 -19.58 -6.99
C GLU A 301 2.32 -19.33 -7.15
N LEU A 302 1.94 -18.45 -8.05
CA LEU A 302 0.56 -17.97 -8.24
C LEU A 302 -0.51 -19.07 -8.16
N PRO A 303 -0.38 -20.29 -8.76
CA PRO A 303 -1.39 -21.33 -8.66
C PRO A 303 -1.48 -22.03 -7.29
N GLU A 304 -0.58 -21.75 -6.34
CA GLU A 304 -0.63 -22.31 -4.99
C GLU A 304 -1.51 -21.47 -4.04
N PHE A 305 -1.83 -20.23 -4.40
CA PHE A 305 -2.82 -19.44 -3.68
C PHE A 305 -4.21 -20.07 -3.77
N GLN A 306 -5.00 -19.94 -2.72
CA GLN A 306 -6.40 -20.34 -2.76
C GLN A 306 -7.18 -19.52 -3.81
N ARG A 307 -7.97 -20.19 -4.63
CA ARG A 307 -8.73 -19.55 -5.72
C ARG A 307 -9.61 -18.37 -5.28
N PRO A 308 -10.36 -18.46 -4.15
CA PRO A 308 -11.15 -17.29 -3.67
C PRO A 308 -10.28 -16.08 -3.31
N VAL A 309 -9.05 -16.31 -2.82
CA VAL A 309 -8.09 -15.25 -2.50
C VAL A 309 -7.61 -14.56 -3.78
N LEU A 310 -7.28 -15.31 -4.82
CA LEU A 310 -6.90 -14.75 -6.13
C LEU A 310 -8.07 -14.01 -6.79
N ASP A 311 -9.28 -14.55 -6.72
CA ASP A 311 -10.47 -13.92 -7.32
C ASP A 311 -10.83 -12.60 -6.63
N SER A 312 -10.49 -12.43 -5.34
CA SER A 312 -10.69 -11.16 -4.62
C SER A 312 -9.82 -10.00 -5.14
N LEU A 313 -8.71 -10.29 -5.83
CA LEU A 313 -7.86 -9.28 -6.46
C LEU A 313 -8.45 -8.68 -7.74
N ARG A 314 -9.47 -9.32 -8.34
CA ARG A 314 -10.01 -8.92 -9.66
C ARG A 314 -10.57 -7.51 -9.65
N GLN A 315 -11.32 -7.14 -8.61
CA GLN A 315 -11.90 -5.81 -8.48
C GLN A 315 -10.81 -4.76 -8.19
N PRO A 316 -9.94 -4.92 -7.18
CA PRO A 316 -8.88 -3.94 -6.91
C PRO A 316 -7.97 -3.64 -8.10
N LEU A 317 -7.60 -4.67 -8.88
CA LEU A 317 -6.80 -4.50 -10.10
C LEU A 317 -7.52 -3.73 -11.22
N GLU A 318 -8.84 -3.60 -11.15
CA GLU A 318 -9.65 -2.85 -12.13
C GLU A 318 -9.98 -1.45 -11.63
N THR A 319 -10.37 -1.32 -10.35
CA THR A 319 -10.82 -0.05 -9.76
C THR A 319 -9.72 0.77 -9.09
N GLY A 320 -8.56 0.15 -8.78
CA GLY A 320 -7.49 0.77 -8.01
C GLY A 320 -7.83 1.00 -6.53
N SER A 321 -8.87 0.33 -6.01
CA SER A 321 -9.31 0.46 -4.63
C SER A 321 -9.93 -0.82 -4.10
N VAL A 322 -9.88 -1.00 -2.78
CA VAL A 322 -10.54 -2.08 -2.05
C VAL A 322 -11.60 -1.49 -1.14
N SER A 323 -12.85 -1.94 -1.28
CA SER A 323 -13.93 -1.59 -0.36
C SER A 323 -14.23 -2.75 0.57
N VAL A 324 -14.06 -2.52 1.87
CA VAL A 324 -14.40 -3.46 2.94
C VAL A 324 -15.74 -3.04 3.53
N ALA A 325 -16.77 -3.85 3.30
CA ALA A 325 -18.10 -3.62 3.85
C ALA A 325 -18.27 -4.38 5.16
N ARG A 326 -18.79 -3.72 6.18
CA ARG A 326 -19.30 -4.29 7.42
C ARG A 326 -20.72 -3.83 7.67
N ALA A 327 -21.40 -4.46 8.63
CA ALA A 327 -22.80 -4.17 8.94
C ALA A 327 -23.11 -2.67 9.10
N ASN A 328 -22.15 -1.89 9.64
CA ASN A 328 -22.36 -0.47 9.94
C ASN A 328 -21.30 0.46 9.32
N THR A 329 -20.36 -0.05 8.50
CA THR A 329 -19.25 0.77 7.99
C THR A 329 -18.76 0.27 6.63
N HIS A 330 -18.63 1.19 5.69
CA HIS A 330 -17.95 0.96 4.42
C HIS A 330 -16.64 1.73 4.44
N VAL A 331 -15.54 1.00 4.34
CA VAL A 331 -14.21 1.58 4.34
C VAL A 331 -13.53 1.26 3.02
N THR A 332 -12.95 2.28 2.38
CA THR A 332 -12.23 2.11 1.13
C THR A 332 -10.76 2.45 1.34
N PHE A 333 -9.88 1.54 0.89
CA PHE A 333 -8.44 1.76 0.84
C PHE A 333 -7.97 1.85 -0.61
N PRO A 334 -7.01 2.70 -0.93
CA PRO A 334 -6.39 2.72 -2.25
C PRO A 334 -5.60 1.43 -2.48
N ALA A 335 -5.63 0.94 -3.72
CA ALA A 335 -4.99 -0.32 -4.12
C ALA A 335 -4.54 -0.28 -5.59
N ARG A 336 -3.96 0.86 -6.04
CA ARG A 336 -3.36 0.96 -7.37
C ARG A 336 -2.01 0.28 -7.34
N VAL A 337 -1.93 -0.95 -7.81
CA VAL A 337 -0.72 -1.75 -7.76
C VAL A 337 -0.33 -2.21 -9.15
N GLN A 338 0.97 -2.42 -9.35
CA GLN A 338 1.47 -3.21 -10.45
C GLN A 338 1.58 -4.66 -9.99
N LEU A 339 0.78 -5.55 -10.57
CA LEU A 339 0.84 -6.97 -10.26
C LEU A 339 1.98 -7.63 -11.03
N VAL A 340 2.90 -8.24 -10.31
CA VAL A 340 3.89 -9.16 -10.86
C VAL A 340 3.60 -10.53 -10.29
N ALA A 341 3.49 -11.54 -11.15
CA ALA A 341 3.23 -12.89 -10.71
C ALA A 341 4.25 -13.85 -11.30
N ALA A 342 4.58 -14.89 -10.56
CA ALA A 342 5.43 -15.97 -11.02
C ALA A 342 4.73 -17.31 -10.84
N MET A 343 4.96 -18.22 -11.79
CA MET A 343 4.49 -19.60 -11.68
C MET A 343 5.45 -20.56 -12.35
N ASN A 344 5.36 -21.82 -11.96
CA ASN A 344 6.02 -22.89 -12.70
C ASN A 344 5.16 -23.32 -13.90
N PRO A 345 5.73 -23.94 -14.95
CA PRO A 345 4.96 -24.36 -16.11
C PRO A 345 4.00 -25.53 -15.80
N CYS A 346 4.32 -26.32 -14.77
CA CYS A 346 3.46 -27.38 -14.21
C CYS A 346 3.81 -27.56 -12.72
N ARG A 347 3.04 -28.37 -11.99
CA ARG A 347 3.25 -28.59 -10.55
C ARG A 347 4.64 -29.16 -10.20
N CYS A 348 5.21 -30.02 -11.06
CA CYS A 348 6.57 -30.55 -10.87
C CYS A 348 7.68 -29.61 -11.38
N GLY A 349 7.34 -28.56 -12.15
CA GLY A 349 8.30 -27.59 -12.69
C GLY A 349 9.02 -28.01 -13.97
N HIS A 350 8.93 -29.26 -14.39
CA HIS A 350 9.76 -29.86 -15.46
C HIS A 350 9.03 -30.06 -16.80
N LEU A 351 7.97 -29.31 -17.07
CA LEU A 351 7.33 -29.33 -18.38
C LEU A 351 8.28 -28.69 -19.40
N GLY A 352 8.78 -29.46 -20.32
CA GLY A 352 9.73 -28.98 -21.34
C GLY A 352 11.21 -29.32 -21.06
N ASP A 353 11.51 -29.95 -19.93
CA ASP A 353 12.84 -30.54 -19.69
C ASP A 353 12.86 -31.98 -20.20
N PRO A 354 13.60 -32.30 -21.27
CA PRO A 354 13.63 -33.63 -21.81
C PRO A 354 14.22 -34.71 -20.86
N ALA A 355 15.10 -34.27 -19.93
CA ALA A 355 15.77 -35.14 -18.98
C ALA A 355 14.91 -35.45 -17.74
N LEU A 356 14.02 -34.52 -17.36
CA LEU A 356 13.16 -34.63 -16.20
C LEU A 356 11.66 -34.57 -16.57
N ALA A 357 11.35 -35.00 -17.81
CA ALA A 357 10.02 -34.88 -18.40
C ALA A 357 8.90 -35.34 -17.44
N CYS A 358 7.92 -34.47 -17.25
CA CYS A 358 6.76 -34.76 -16.43
C CYS A 358 5.98 -35.97 -16.99
N SER A 359 5.97 -37.08 -16.27
CA SER A 359 5.25 -38.31 -16.67
C SER A 359 3.73 -38.12 -16.84
N ARG A 360 3.18 -36.98 -16.37
CA ARG A 360 1.76 -36.63 -16.46
C ARG A 360 1.49 -35.51 -17.48
N ALA A 361 2.49 -35.12 -18.30
CA ALA A 361 2.27 -34.11 -19.34
C ALA A 361 1.29 -34.65 -20.40
N PRO A 362 0.42 -33.78 -20.98
CA PRO A 362 0.20 -32.35 -20.71
C PRO A 362 -0.78 -32.06 -19.54
N ARG A 363 -1.44 -33.11 -19.00
CA ARG A 363 -2.49 -32.91 -17.94
C ARG A 363 -1.98 -32.20 -16.70
N CYS A 364 -0.77 -32.48 -16.24
CA CYS A 364 -0.19 -31.81 -15.07
C CYS A 364 -0.13 -30.29 -15.23
N ALA A 365 0.22 -29.81 -16.42
CA ALA A 365 0.27 -28.37 -16.72
C ALA A 365 -1.14 -27.78 -16.79
N ALA A 366 -2.06 -28.47 -17.46
CA ALA A 366 -3.45 -28.01 -17.58
C ALA A 366 -4.13 -27.89 -16.21
N ASP A 367 -4.02 -28.94 -15.37
CA ASP A 367 -4.61 -28.95 -14.01
C ASP A 367 -3.99 -27.87 -13.10
N TYR A 368 -2.68 -27.65 -13.22
CA TYR A 368 -1.97 -26.66 -12.41
C TYR A 368 -2.36 -25.23 -12.81
N GLN A 369 -2.36 -24.94 -14.10
CA GLN A 369 -2.70 -23.61 -14.63
C GLN A 369 -4.19 -23.29 -14.49
N ALA A 370 -5.09 -24.29 -14.51
CA ALA A 370 -6.53 -24.11 -14.32
C ALA A 370 -6.92 -23.62 -12.92
N ARG A 371 -5.99 -23.66 -11.94
CA ARG A 371 -6.21 -23.07 -10.61
C ARG A 371 -6.32 -21.55 -10.66
N VAL A 372 -5.67 -20.90 -11.63
CA VAL A 372 -5.77 -19.47 -11.86
C VAL A 372 -6.94 -19.19 -12.80
N SER A 373 -7.90 -18.38 -12.35
CA SER A 373 -9.09 -18.09 -13.15
C SER A 373 -8.73 -17.30 -14.43
N GLY A 374 -9.44 -17.63 -15.53
CA GLY A 374 -9.30 -16.88 -16.78
C GLY A 374 -9.46 -15.36 -16.61
N PRO A 375 -10.49 -14.90 -15.90
CA PRO A 375 -10.68 -13.47 -15.62
C PRO A 375 -9.51 -12.78 -14.88
N LEU A 376 -8.73 -13.48 -14.06
CA LEU A 376 -7.52 -12.92 -13.45
C LEU A 376 -6.37 -12.87 -14.47
N LEU A 377 -6.16 -13.95 -15.25
CA LEU A 377 -5.17 -13.97 -16.33
C LEU A 377 -5.44 -12.90 -17.39
N ASP A 378 -6.71 -12.62 -17.64
CA ASP A 378 -7.11 -11.51 -18.52
C ASP A 378 -6.71 -10.12 -18.00
N ARG A 379 -6.32 -9.96 -16.75
CA ARG A 379 -5.83 -8.71 -16.17
C ARG A 379 -4.30 -8.57 -16.21
N ILE A 380 -3.63 -9.58 -16.75
CA ILE A 380 -2.18 -9.56 -16.94
C ILE A 380 -1.87 -9.15 -18.39
N ASP A 381 -1.05 -8.13 -18.55
CA ASP A 381 -0.76 -7.55 -19.86
C ASP A 381 0.36 -8.28 -20.57
N LEU A 382 1.40 -8.68 -19.82
CA LEU A 382 2.62 -9.30 -20.34
C LEU A 382 2.75 -10.72 -19.77
N HIS A 383 2.94 -11.69 -20.66
CA HIS A 383 3.26 -13.07 -20.30
C HIS A 383 4.64 -13.39 -20.87
N VAL A 384 5.58 -13.77 -20.02
CA VAL A 384 6.95 -14.08 -20.42
C VAL A 384 7.38 -15.44 -19.91
N GLU A 385 8.05 -16.20 -20.78
CA GLU A 385 8.72 -17.43 -20.38
C GLU A 385 10.14 -17.12 -19.92
N VAL A 386 10.48 -17.62 -18.73
CA VAL A 386 11.79 -17.47 -18.11
C VAL A 386 12.45 -18.85 -18.15
N PRO A 387 13.32 -19.12 -19.11
CA PRO A 387 13.97 -20.44 -19.24
C PRO A 387 14.88 -20.71 -18.05
N GLY A 388 15.19 -21.99 -17.82
CA GLY A 388 16.19 -22.40 -16.82
C GLY A 388 17.56 -21.80 -17.14
N VAL A 389 18.27 -21.35 -16.10
CA VAL A 389 19.63 -20.82 -16.24
C VAL A 389 20.59 -22.00 -16.47
N SER A 390 21.32 -21.99 -17.58
CA SER A 390 22.32 -23.01 -17.89
C SER A 390 23.65 -22.75 -17.14
N ALA A 391 24.47 -23.78 -16.97
CA ALA A 391 25.81 -23.60 -16.40
C ALA A 391 26.67 -22.64 -17.25
N ALA A 392 26.45 -22.59 -18.56
CA ALA A 392 27.10 -21.64 -19.45
C ALA A 392 26.67 -20.19 -19.14
N ASP A 393 25.37 -19.96 -18.89
CA ASP A 393 24.87 -18.61 -18.53
C ASP A 393 25.50 -18.12 -17.23
N LEU A 394 25.72 -19.01 -16.25
CA LEU A 394 26.33 -18.64 -14.96
C LEU A 394 27.79 -18.18 -15.10
N THR A 395 28.47 -18.65 -16.15
CA THR A 395 29.88 -18.28 -16.45
C THR A 395 29.99 -17.01 -17.29
N LEU A 396 28.90 -16.48 -17.84
CA LEU A 396 28.90 -15.24 -18.59
C LEU A 396 29.41 -14.04 -17.71
N PRO A 397 30.14 -13.09 -18.32
CA PRO A 397 30.47 -11.86 -17.64
C PRO A 397 29.17 -11.14 -17.18
N PRO A 398 29.27 -10.26 -16.18
CA PRO A 398 28.12 -9.42 -15.82
C PRO A 398 27.60 -8.68 -17.04
N PRO A 399 26.26 -8.53 -17.18
CA PRO A 399 25.68 -7.71 -18.23
C PRO A 399 26.28 -6.31 -18.23
N ALA A 400 26.48 -5.73 -19.40
CA ALA A 400 26.98 -4.37 -19.55
C ALA A 400 25.96 -3.31 -19.04
N GLU A 401 24.71 -3.68 -18.89
CA GLU A 401 23.60 -2.83 -18.50
C GLU A 401 23.02 -3.29 -17.14
N GLY A 402 22.93 -2.35 -16.20
CA GLY A 402 22.36 -2.55 -14.87
C GLY A 402 21.01 -1.86 -14.69
N SER A 403 20.50 -1.87 -13.47
CA SER A 403 19.23 -1.22 -13.12
C SER A 403 19.24 0.29 -13.38
N ALA A 404 20.37 0.97 -13.25
CA ALA A 404 20.48 2.43 -13.41
C ALA A 404 20.20 2.88 -14.86
N GLU A 405 20.70 2.14 -15.86
CA GLU A 405 20.49 2.44 -17.28
C GLU A 405 19.02 2.23 -17.65
N VAL A 406 18.44 1.11 -17.22
CA VAL A 406 17.03 0.79 -17.46
C VAL A 406 16.13 1.80 -16.76
N ALA A 407 16.43 2.19 -15.52
CA ALA A 407 15.66 3.20 -14.78
C ALA A 407 15.61 4.56 -15.50
N ARG A 408 16.71 4.97 -16.14
CA ARG A 408 16.73 6.23 -16.92
C ARG A 408 15.78 6.17 -18.12
N ARG A 409 15.75 5.04 -18.88
CA ARG A 409 14.81 4.86 -20.01
C ARG A 409 13.36 4.79 -19.53
N VAL A 410 13.12 4.06 -18.44
CA VAL A 410 11.79 3.98 -17.80
C VAL A 410 11.31 5.36 -17.36
N ALA A 411 12.17 6.14 -16.71
CA ALA A 411 11.83 7.51 -16.27
C ALA A 411 11.50 8.43 -17.45
N ALA A 412 12.27 8.37 -18.55
CA ALA A 412 12.01 9.13 -19.75
C ALA A 412 10.65 8.75 -20.39
N ALA A 413 10.36 7.45 -20.51
CA ALA A 413 9.08 6.97 -21.03
C ALA A 413 7.89 7.39 -20.13
N ARG A 414 8.07 7.37 -18.80
CA ARG A 414 7.07 7.84 -17.84
C ARG A 414 6.82 9.33 -17.91
N GLN A 415 7.86 10.14 -18.17
CA GLN A 415 7.70 11.57 -18.37
C GLN A 415 6.87 11.86 -19.61
N VAL A 416 7.13 11.18 -20.74
CA VAL A 416 6.32 11.30 -21.97
C VAL A 416 4.85 10.95 -21.69
N GLN A 417 4.57 9.94 -20.88
CA GLN A 417 3.21 9.59 -20.47
C GLN A 417 2.58 10.66 -19.58
N ALA A 418 3.32 11.18 -18.60
CA ALA A 418 2.85 12.26 -17.74
C ALA A 418 2.45 13.50 -18.54
N ASP A 419 3.26 13.91 -19.51
CA ASP A 419 2.98 15.06 -20.39
C ASP A 419 1.77 14.80 -21.30
N ARG A 420 1.66 13.57 -21.84
CA ARG A 420 0.56 13.13 -22.69
C ARG A 420 -0.79 13.12 -21.98
N TYR A 421 -0.83 12.65 -20.74
CA TYR A 421 -2.06 12.45 -19.96
C TYR A 421 -2.34 13.59 -18.97
N ASN A 422 -1.56 14.64 -18.98
CA ASN A 422 -1.67 15.76 -18.05
C ASN A 422 -3.12 16.26 -17.94
N GLY A 423 -3.70 16.11 -16.74
CA GLY A 423 -5.08 16.49 -16.42
C GLY A 423 -6.19 15.56 -16.96
N HIS A 424 -5.86 14.44 -17.63
CA HIS A 424 -6.85 13.56 -18.25
C HIS A 424 -7.08 12.21 -17.56
N GLY A 425 -6.57 12.02 -16.35
CA GLY A 425 -6.87 10.86 -15.48
C GLY A 425 -5.86 9.72 -15.50
N PRO A 426 -5.45 9.09 -16.64
CA PRO A 426 -4.45 8.04 -16.64
C PRO A 426 -3.07 8.57 -16.20
N ARG A 427 -2.38 7.80 -15.35
CA ARG A 427 -0.98 8.08 -14.95
C ARG A 427 0.02 7.35 -15.87
N THR A 428 -0.43 6.23 -16.45
CA THR A 428 0.40 5.34 -17.27
C THR A 428 -0.38 4.78 -18.45
N ASN A 429 0.33 4.24 -19.42
CA ASN A 429 -0.32 3.61 -20.59
C ASN A 429 -1.21 2.42 -20.18
N ALA A 430 -0.90 1.68 -19.11
CA ALA A 430 -1.73 0.57 -18.64
C ALA A 430 -3.13 1.02 -18.19
N GLU A 431 -3.27 2.26 -17.73
CA GLU A 431 -4.55 2.84 -17.29
C GLU A 431 -5.34 3.48 -18.44
N ALA A 432 -4.71 3.72 -19.61
CA ALA A 432 -5.37 4.36 -20.73
C ALA A 432 -6.52 3.49 -21.26
N ASN A 433 -7.68 4.10 -21.48
CA ASN A 433 -8.87 3.43 -21.98
C ASN A 433 -9.68 4.36 -22.90
N GLY A 434 -10.69 3.80 -23.59
CA GLY A 434 -11.60 4.56 -24.44
C GLY A 434 -10.88 5.53 -25.38
N GLU A 435 -11.35 6.77 -25.41
CA GLU A 435 -10.85 7.82 -26.30
C GLU A 435 -9.34 8.06 -26.19
N MET A 436 -8.76 7.93 -24.98
CA MET A 436 -7.31 8.10 -24.79
C MET A 436 -6.51 7.00 -25.50
N LEU A 437 -7.01 5.78 -25.47
CA LEU A 437 -6.37 4.66 -26.17
C LEU A 437 -6.48 4.84 -27.68
N ASP A 438 -7.64 5.23 -28.18
CA ASP A 438 -7.86 5.49 -29.61
C ASP A 438 -6.99 6.63 -30.11
N ARG A 439 -6.87 7.70 -29.35
CA ARG A 439 -6.10 8.89 -29.71
C ARG A 439 -4.58 8.65 -29.73
N PHE A 440 -4.05 7.92 -28.74
CA PHE A 440 -2.60 7.86 -28.53
C PHE A 440 -1.97 6.50 -28.84
N ALA A 441 -2.74 5.41 -28.92
CA ALA A 441 -2.22 4.07 -29.14
C ALA A 441 -2.63 3.45 -30.49
N THR A 442 -3.36 4.18 -31.33
CA THR A 442 -3.73 3.71 -32.67
C THR A 442 -2.46 3.53 -33.53
N PRO A 443 -2.20 2.29 -34.04
CA PRO A 443 -1.03 2.04 -34.85
C PRO A 443 -1.14 2.64 -36.26
N ASP A 444 0.02 2.75 -36.94
CA ASP A 444 0.08 3.00 -38.36
C ASP A 444 -0.64 1.89 -39.17
N GLU A 445 -0.82 2.11 -40.49
CA GLU A 445 -1.56 1.16 -41.33
C GLU A 445 -0.96 -0.27 -41.33
N PRO A 446 0.38 -0.45 -41.46
CA PRO A 446 1.00 -1.77 -41.37
C PRO A 446 0.81 -2.42 -39.97
N GLY A 447 0.83 -1.60 -38.92
CA GLY A 447 0.61 -2.06 -37.56
C GLY A 447 -0.85 -2.48 -37.29
N ARG A 448 -1.82 -1.70 -37.82
CA ARG A 448 -3.25 -2.04 -37.74
C ARG A 448 -3.56 -3.35 -38.47
N LYS A 449 -3.00 -3.57 -39.63
CA LYS A 449 -3.17 -4.83 -40.38
C LYS A 449 -2.59 -6.01 -39.57
N LEU A 450 -1.36 -5.90 -39.07
CA LEU A 450 -0.76 -6.92 -38.23
C LEU A 450 -1.61 -7.24 -37.01
N LEU A 451 -2.12 -6.22 -36.32
CA LEU A 451 -2.95 -6.39 -35.13
C LEU A 451 -4.27 -7.09 -35.46
N ALA A 452 -4.91 -6.72 -36.57
CA ALA A 452 -6.17 -7.35 -37.00
C ALA A 452 -5.95 -8.84 -37.36
N ASP A 453 -4.91 -9.16 -38.13
CA ASP A 453 -4.56 -10.53 -38.48
C ASP A 453 -4.26 -11.38 -37.23
N ALA A 454 -3.46 -10.83 -36.30
CA ALA A 454 -3.13 -11.48 -35.04
C ALA A 454 -4.37 -11.66 -34.13
N ALA A 455 -5.26 -10.66 -34.08
CA ALA A 455 -6.50 -10.76 -33.30
C ALA A 455 -7.39 -11.90 -33.77
N ALA A 456 -7.51 -12.09 -35.09
CA ALA A 456 -8.24 -13.21 -35.66
C ALA A 456 -7.54 -14.57 -35.37
N ALA A 457 -6.22 -14.66 -35.62
CA ALA A 457 -5.46 -15.89 -35.45
C ALA A 457 -5.38 -16.35 -33.99
N MET A 458 -5.18 -15.41 -33.05
CA MET A 458 -5.07 -15.69 -31.61
C MET A 458 -6.42 -15.64 -30.87
N ARG A 459 -7.51 -15.34 -31.55
CA ARG A 459 -8.86 -15.16 -30.97
C ARG A 459 -8.86 -14.19 -29.80
N LEU A 460 -8.24 -13.03 -29.97
CA LEU A 460 -8.15 -12.03 -28.91
C LEU A 460 -9.56 -11.50 -28.56
N SER A 461 -9.83 -11.41 -27.25
CA SER A 461 -11.00 -10.68 -26.78
C SER A 461 -10.78 -9.17 -26.99
N ALA A 462 -11.85 -8.35 -26.93
CA ALA A 462 -11.74 -6.91 -26.98
C ALA A 462 -10.76 -6.36 -25.91
N ARG A 463 -10.78 -6.95 -24.70
CA ARG A 463 -9.82 -6.62 -23.63
C ARG A 463 -8.38 -6.98 -24.03
N GLY A 464 -8.19 -8.15 -24.64
CA GLY A 464 -6.88 -8.58 -25.15
C GLY A 464 -6.33 -7.64 -26.23
N PHE A 465 -7.18 -7.20 -27.15
CA PHE A 465 -6.86 -6.24 -28.18
C PHE A 465 -6.38 -4.90 -27.61
N HIS A 466 -7.15 -4.31 -26.68
CA HIS A 466 -6.78 -3.05 -26.04
C HIS A 466 -5.48 -3.15 -25.23
N ARG A 467 -5.17 -4.32 -24.66
CA ARG A 467 -3.88 -4.51 -23.97
C ARG A 467 -2.71 -4.53 -24.90
N VAL A 468 -2.83 -5.18 -26.07
CA VAL A 468 -1.78 -5.11 -27.09
C VAL A 468 -1.53 -3.66 -27.46
N LEU A 469 -2.57 -2.84 -27.63
CA LEU A 469 -2.42 -1.42 -27.95
C LEU A 469 -1.68 -0.64 -26.84
N ARG A 470 -2.02 -0.88 -25.54
CA ARG A 470 -1.35 -0.24 -24.40
C ARG A 470 0.13 -0.60 -24.33
N VAL A 471 0.43 -1.88 -24.48
CA VAL A 471 1.81 -2.38 -24.50
C VAL A 471 2.58 -1.84 -25.69
N SER A 472 1.97 -1.83 -26.90
CA SER A 472 2.58 -1.27 -28.10
C SER A 472 2.91 0.23 -27.96
N ARG A 473 2.02 1.00 -27.29
CA ARG A 473 2.29 2.41 -26.99
C ARG A 473 3.48 2.56 -26.05
N THR A 474 3.57 1.71 -25.02
CA THR A 474 4.70 1.74 -24.10
C THR A 474 6.02 1.41 -24.78
N ILE A 475 6.02 0.42 -25.67
CA ILE A 475 7.22 0.06 -26.46
C ILE A 475 7.63 1.22 -27.36
N ALA A 476 6.65 1.91 -27.97
CA ALA A 476 6.92 3.09 -28.79
C ALA A 476 7.48 4.25 -27.95
N ASP A 477 6.98 4.47 -26.73
CA ASP A 477 7.51 5.48 -25.81
C ASP A 477 8.97 5.17 -25.40
N LEU A 478 9.29 3.91 -25.12
CA LEU A 478 10.66 3.47 -24.83
C LEU A 478 11.60 3.64 -26.03
N ALA A 479 11.06 3.54 -27.26
CA ALA A 479 11.79 3.75 -28.50
C ALA A 479 11.89 5.24 -28.90
N GLY A 480 11.27 6.15 -28.13
CA GLY A 480 11.19 7.58 -28.48
C GLY A 480 10.36 7.86 -29.73
N ALA A 481 9.41 6.98 -30.08
CA ALA A 481 8.60 7.10 -31.29
C ALA A 481 7.26 7.81 -30.99
N ASP A 482 6.92 8.80 -31.80
CA ASP A 482 5.66 9.54 -31.66
C ASP A 482 4.43 8.67 -31.96
N ARG A 483 4.57 7.74 -32.91
CA ARG A 483 3.48 6.87 -33.37
C ARG A 483 3.79 5.40 -33.11
N VAL A 484 2.73 4.64 -32.85
CA VAL A 484 2.85 3.18 -32.74
C VAL A 484 3.01 2.59 -34.14
N GLY A 485 4.17 2.00 -34.42
CA GLY A 485 4.45 1.32 -35.68
C GLY A 485 4.31 -0.20 -35.61
N ARG A 486 4.38 -0.87 -36.76
CA ARG A 486 4.27 -2.32 -36.90
C ARG A 486 5.23 -3.07 -35.99
N ILE A 487 6.47 -2.58 -35.78
CA ILE A 487 7.47 -3.23 -34.93
C ILE A 487 7.04 -3.27 -33.46
N HIS A 488 6.41 -2.17 -32.97
CA HIS A 488 5.93 -2.08 -31.61
C HIS A 488 4.75 -3.03 -31.35
N VAL A 489 3.86 -3.17 -32.35
CA VAL A 489 2.76 -4.14 -32.31
C VAL A 489 3.29 -5.58 -32.33
N ALA A 490 4.29 -5.87 -33.14
CA ALA A 490 4.89 -7.20 -33.23
C ALA A 490 5.54 -7.62 -31.90
N GLU A 491 6.31 -6.72 -31.27
CA GLU A 491 6.90 -6.97 -29.96
C GLU A 491 5.80 -7.16 -28.88
N ALA A 492 4.77 -6.33 -28.86
CA ALA A 492 3.67 -6.45 -27.89
C ALA A 492 2.90 -7.79 -28.03
N LEU A 493 2.72 -8.27 -29.26
CA LEU A 493 2.07 -9.56 -29.52
C LEU A 493 2.89 -10.74 -28.99
N SER A 494 4.22 -10.65 -28.98
CA SER A 494 5.10 -11.72 -28.46
C SER A 494 4.90 -11.99 -26.97
N TYR A 495 4.42 -11.01 -26.22
CA TYR A 495 4.11 -11.13 -24.79
C TYR A 495 2.67 -11.60 -24.51
N ARG A 496 1.91 -11.97 -25.54
CA ARG A 496 0.56 -12.54 -25.33
C ARG A 496 0.63 -14.04 -25.17
N ARG A 497 -0.11 -14.56 -24.19
CA ARG A 497 -0.25 -16.01 -24.02
C ARG A 497 -0.87 -16.62 -25.27
N GLN A 498 -0.15 -17.53 -25.90
CA GLN A 498 -0.75 -18.37 -26.92
C GLN A 498 -1.63 -19.41 -26.22
N ALA A 499 -2.89 -19.59 -26.68
CA ALA A 499 -3.69 -20.71 -26.24
C ALA A 499 -2.94 -22.02 -26.57
N PRO A 500 -2.94 -23.05 -25.69
CA PRO A 500 -2.36 -24.33 -26.03
C PRO A 500 -2.92 -24.77 -27.39
N ARG A 501 -2.03 -25.08 -28.32
CA ARG A 501 -2.46 -25.76 -29.57
C ARG A 501 -2.99 -27.13 -29.15
N ASN A 502 -4.29 -27.39 -29.39
CA ASN A 502 -4.90 -28.70 -29.24
C ASN A 502 -4.28 -29.70 -30.20
#